data_17010d5d6ab7f00687309dcc2d73f844
#
_entry.id   17010d5d6ab7f00687309dcc2d73f844
#
_cell.length_a   1.000
_cell.length_b   1.000
_cell.length_c   1.000
_cell.angle_alpha   90.00
_cell.angle_beta   90.00
_cell.angle_gamma   90.00
#
_symmetry.space_group_name_H-M   'P 1'
#
loop_
_entity.id
_entity.type
_entity.pdbx_description
1 polymer ?
#
loop_
_entity_poly.entity_id
_entity_poly.type
_entity_poly.pdbx_seq_one_letter_code
_entity_poly.pdbx_strand_id
1 'polypeptide(L)'
;AKVRHYNSARHAALAANFIPESVYDSLLESVHKHLPLLHRYLDLRKKVLGLDELKMYDVYTPLSETETALTYEESLKKAEEVLAIFGEEYSEGVHAAFTERWIDVHPNKGKRSGAYSGGAYDTNAFMLLNWQDTLDNLFTLVHETGHSLHSTFTRKTQPYVYGDYPIFLAEIASTTNEKI
;
A
#
# COMPACT_ATOMS: atom_id res chain seq x y z
N ALA A 1 -6.64 28.34 6.06
CA ALA A 1 -7.04 27.97 7.42
C ALA A 1 -7.89 29.09 8.07
N LYS A 2 -7.37 30.31 8.27
CA LYS A 2 -8.05 31.39 9.01
C LYS A 2 -9.43 31.75 8.49
N VAL A 3 -9.62 31.91 7.17
CA VAL A 3 -10.91 32.28 6.53
C VAL A 3 -12.02 31.26 6.82
N ARG A 4 -11.65 29.98 7.05
CA ARG A 4 -12.57 28.88 7.38
C ARG A 4 -12.54 28.52 8.87
N HIS A 5 -12.03 29.42 9.74
CA HIS A 5 -11.94 29.25 11.19
C HIS A 5 -11.12 28.07 11.70
N TYR A 6 -10.14 27.58 10.89
CA TYR A 6 -9.17 26.60 11.38
C TYR A 6 -7.97 27.29 12.01
N ASN A 7 -7.48 26.74 13.14
CA ASN A 7 -6.34 27.28 13.86
C ASN A 7 -5.03 27.22 13.08
N SER A 8 -4.87 26.19 12.24
CA SER A 8 -3.68 25.93 11.43
C SER A 8 -4.01 25.21 10.13
N ALA A 9 -3.04 25.11 9.21
CA ALA A 9 -3.17 24.26 8.02
C ALA A 9 -3.30 22.78 8.42
N ARG A 10 -2.54 22.33 9.43
CA ARG A 10 -2.61 20.99 10.00
C ARG A 10 -4.01 20.69 10.54
N HIS A 11 -4.55 21.60 11.36
CA HIS A 11 -5.92 21.46 11.84
C HIS A 11 -6.91 21.32 10.69
N ALA A 12 -6.82 22.14 9.64
CA ALA A 12 -7.71 22.07 8.49
C ALA A 12 -7.64 20.73 7.74
N ALA A 13 -6.44 20.16 7.60
CA ALA A 13 -6.24 18.87 6.94
C ALA A 13 -6.84 17.71 7.76
N LEU A 14 -6.61 17.69 9.05
CA LEU A 14 -7.07 16.62 9.95
C LEU A 14 -8.58 16.70 10.25
N ALA A 15 -9.13 17.90 10.36
CA ALA A 15 -10.53 18.13 10.67
C ALA A 15 -11.49 17.58 9.63
N ALA A 16 -11.07 17.49 8.37
CA ALA A 16 -11.87 16.88 7.29
C ALA A 16 -12.23 15.41 7.57
N ASN A 17 -11.39 14.71 8.33
CA ASN A 17 -11.57 13.32 8.73
C ASN A 17 -11.81 13.15 10.24
N PHE A 18 -12.12 14.23 10.94
CA PHE A 18 -12.35 14.25 12.40
C PHE A 18 -11.16 13.71 13.22
N ILE A 19 -9.94 13.87 12.73
CA ILE A 19 -8.72 13.40 13.40
C ILE A 19 -8.21 14.50 14.34
N PRO A 20 -8.07 14.25 15.65
CA PRO A 20 -7.44 15.18 16.58
C PRO A 20 -5.98 15.45 16.23
N GLU A 21 -5.49 16.68 16.43
CA GLU A 21 -4.09 17.04 16.19
C GLU A 21 -3.12 16.22 17.06
N SER A 22 -3.57 15.75 18.25
CA SER A 22 -2.80 14.86 19.12
C SER A 22 -2.41 13.53 18.48
N VAL A 23 -3.20 13.01 17.53
CA VAL A 23 -2.82 11.80 16.78
C VAL A 23 -1.57 12.04 15.94
N TYR A 24 -1.50 13.19 15.29
CA TYR A 24 -0.31 13.59 14.53
C TYR A 24 0.91 13.80 15.44
N ASP A 25 0.73 14.47 16.57
CA ASP A 25 1.81 14.70 17.54
C ASP A 25 2.32 13.36 18.11
N SER A 26 1.43 12.44 18.48
CA SER A 26 1.81 11.08 18.95
C SER A 26 2.55 10.27 17.88
N LEU A 27 2.18 10.43 16.60
CA LEU A 27 2.92 9.81 15.50
C LEU A 27 4.37 10.31 15.44
N LEU A 28 4.56 11.64 15.50
CA LEU A 28 5.91 12.25 15.49
C LEU A 28 6.74 11.79 16.68
N GLU A 29 6.16 11.80 17.89
CA GLU A 29 6.83 11.33 19.11
C GLU A 29 7.22 9.86 18.99
N SER A 30 6.33 9.01 18.48
CA SER A 30 6.60 7.59 18.27
C SER A 30 7.73 7.37 17.26
N VAL A 31 7.71 8.06 16.13
CA VAL A 31 8.77 7.98 15.11
C VAL A 31 10.11 8.39 15.72
N HIS A 32 10.18 9.56 16.38
CA HIS A 32 11.42 10.06 17.01
C HIS A 32 11.96 9.07 18.06
N LYS A 33 11.09 8.49 18.88
CA LYS A 33 11.48 7.47 19.88
C LYS A 33 12.15 6.26 19.25
N HIS A 34 11.74 5.87 18.02
CA HIS A 34 12.21 4.66 17.35
C HIS A 34 13.30 4.91 16.29
N LEU A 35 13.65 6.17 15.97
CA LEU A 35 14.75 6.49 15.06
C LEU A 35 16.07 5.76 15.38
N PRO A 36 16.47 5.54 16.66
CA PRO A 36 17.68 4.77 16.96
C PRO A 36 17.66 3.34 16.39
N LEU A 37 16.49 2.72 16.22
CA LEU A 37 16.37 1.39 15.59
C LEU A 37 16.65 1.46 14.08
N LEU A 38 16.13 2.49 13.42
CA LEU A 38 16.43 2.75 12.01
C LEU A 38 17.92 3.01 11.81
N HIS A 39 18.55 3.82 12.66
CA HIS A 39 19.98 4.09 12.58
C HIS A 39 20.81 2.80 12.76
N ARG A 40 20.45 1.94 13.70
CA ARG A 40 21.10 0.62 13.86
C ARG A 40 20.96 -0.26 12.61
N TYR A 41 19.81 -0.23 11.95
CA TYR A 41 19.60 -0.95 10.70
C TYR A 41 20.50 -0.38 9.58
N LEU A 42 20.59 0.92 9.46
CA LEU A 42 21.46 1.57 8.48
C LEU A 42 22.94 1.29 8.72
N ASP A 43 23.38 1.27 9.99
CA ASP A 43 24.73 0.88 10.37
C ASP A 43 25.03 -0.58 10.02
N LEU A 44 24.04 -1.49 10.22
CA LEU A 44 24.14 -2.88 9.79
C LEU A 44 24.28 -2.99 8.27
N ARG A 45 23.45 -2.28 7.50
CA ARG A 45 23.54 -2.23 6.05
C ARG A 45 24.92 -1.76 5.58
N LYS A 46 25.40 -0.66 6.13
CA LYS A 46 26.73 -0.10 5.84
C LYS A 46 27.83 -1.17 6.06
N LYS A 47 27.75 -1.90 7.18
CA LYS A 47 28.72 -2.97 7.52
C LYS A 47 28.62 -4.16 6.56
N VAL A 48 27.42 -4.63 6.23
CA VAL A 48 27.21 -5.78 5.36
C VAL A 48 27.65 -5.45 3.92
N LEU A 49 27.38 -4.23 3.44
CA LEU A 49 27.78 -3.78 2.11
C LEU A 49 29.27 -3.39 2.03
N GLY A 50 30.02 -3.37 3.15
CA GLY A 50 31.44 -3.03 3.18
C GLY A 50 31.73 -1.57 2.82
N LEU A 51 30.81 -0.65 3.11
CA LEU A 51 30.91 0.75 2.74
C LEU A 51 31.57 1.59 3.84
N ASP A 52 32.44 2.54 3.46
CA ASP A 52 32.97 3.54 4.39
C ASP A 52 31.92 4.58 4.78
N GLU A 53 31.01 4.90 3.85
CA GLU A 53 29.90 5.83 4.06
C GLU A 53 28.65 5.30 3.34
N LEU A 54 27.50 5.32 4.00
CA LEU A 54 26.21 4.96 3.40
C LEU A 54 25.56 6.19 2.76
N LYS A 55 25.31 6.14 1.47
CA LYS A 55 24.60 7.17 0.72
C LYS A 55 23.11 6.79 0.54
N MET A 56 22.27 7.75 0.16
CA MET A 56 20.84 7.51 -0.02
C MET A 56 20.53 6.43 -1.07
N TYR A 57 21.33 6.31 -2.11
CA TYR A 57 21.16 5.27 -3.13
C TYR A 57 21.57 3.88 -2.63
N ASP A 58 22.42 3.76 -1.63
CA ASP A 58 22.84 2.47 -1.05
C ASP A 58 21.72 1.83 -0.18
N VAL A 59 20.73 2.64 0.23
CA VAL A 59 19.60 2.15 1.05
C VAL A 59 18.78 1.09 0.34
N TYR A 60 18.74 1.12 -0.99
CA TYR A 60 18.00 0.18 -1.83
C TYR A 60 18.85 -0.97 -2.39
N THR A 61 20.16 -0.96 -2.15
CA THR A 61 21.06 -2.03 -2.61
C THR A 61 20.69 -3.35 -1.92
N PRO A 62 20.48 -4.46 -2.64
CA PRO A 62 20.21 -5.76 -2.06
C PRO A 62 21.30 -6.17 -1.05
N LEU A 63 20.90 -6.77 0.08
CA LEU A 63 21.83 -7.32 1.09
C LEU A 63 22.14 -8.80 0.85
N SER A 64 21.44 -9.45 -0.07
CA SER A 64 21.67 -10.83 -0.47
C SER A 64 21.81 -10.92 -1.99
N GLU A 65 22.50 -11.93 -2.47
CA GLU A 65 22.63 -12.23 -3.90
C GLU A 65 21.40 -12.95 -4.46
N THR A 66 20.41 -13.27 -3.62
CA THR A 66 19.22 -14.00 -4.04
C THR A 66 18.24 -13.00 -4.69
N GLU A 67 18.25 -12.97 -6.01
CA GLU A 67 17.19 -12.33 -6.78
C GLU A 67 15.99 -13.27 -6.82
N THR A 68 14.87 -12.84 -6.26
CA THR A 68 13.59 -13.54 -6.41
C THR A 68 12.84 -12.85 -7.54
N ALA A 69 13.13 -13.27 -8.77
CA ALA A 69 12.29 -12.89 -9.90
C ALA A 69 11.01 -13.73 -9.84
N LEU A 70 9.86 -13.07 -9.90
CA LEU A 70 8.55 -13.71 -9.94
C LEU A 70 7.78 -13.16 -11.13
N THR A 71 7.40 -14.03 -12.04
CA THR A 71 6.50 -13.65 -13.14
C THR A 71 5.16 -13.19 -12.59
N TYR A 72 4.41 -12.47 -13.40
CA TYR A 72 3.07 -12.02 -13.02
C TYR A 72 2.17 -13.20 -12.64
N GLU A 73 2.17 -14.26 -13.44
CA GLU A 73 1.35 -15.46 -13.24
C GLU A 73 1.71 -16.24 -11.96
N GLU A 74 3.00 -16.32 -11.64
CA GLU A 74 3.47 -16.91 -10.38
C GLU A 74 3.04 -16.07 -9.18
N SER A 75 3.10 -14.75 -9.33
CA SER A 75 2.71 -13.80 -8.30
C SER A 75 1.20 -13.80 -8.03
N LEU A 76 0.35 -13.97 -9.05
CA LEU A 76 -1.09 -14.17 -8.85
C LEU A 76 -1.38 -15.40 -7.99
N LYS A 77 -0.76 -16.54 -8.32
CA LYS A 77 -0.93 -17.79 -7.55
C LYS A 77 -0.45 -17.64 -6.12
N LYS A 78 0.70 -16.98 -5.93
CA LYS A 78 1.25 -16.75 -4.59
C LYS A 78 0.38 -15.80 -3.78
N ALA A 79 -0.16 -14.75 -4.39
CA ALA A 79 -1.09 -13.84 -3.74
C ALA A 79 -2.40 -14.55 -3.33
N GLU A 80 -3.00 -15.39 -4.20
CA GLU A 80 -4.16 -16.21 -3.85
C GLU A 80 -3.88 -17.13 -2.66
N GLU A 81 -2.71 -17.81 -2.65
CA GLU A 81 -2.29 -18.71 -1.58
C GLU A 81 -2.21 -17.99 -0.23
N VAL A 82 -1.50 -16.86 -0.16
CA VAL A 82 -1.28 -16.16 1.11
C VAL A 82 -2.54 -15.43 1.59
N LEU A 83 -3.33 -14.85 0.69
CA LEU A 83 -4.54 -14.14 1.04
C LEU A 83 -5.73 -15.04 1.41
N ALA A 84 -5.62 -16.36 1.15
CA ALA A 84 -6.65 -17.33 1.54
C ALA A 84 -6.90 -17.40 3.06
N ILE A 85 -5.96 -16.91 3.88
CA ILE A 85 -6.12 -16.82 5.34
C ILE A 85 -7.31 -15.95 5.76
N PHE A 86 -7.75 -15.02 4.93
CA PHE A 86 -8.90 -14.15 5.20
C PHE A 86 -10.26 -14.81 4.97
N GLY A 87 -10.28 -16.06 4.52
CA GLY A 87 -11.49 -16.85 4.34
C GLY A 87 -12.09 -16.78 2.93
N GLU A 88 -13.20 -17.54 2.76
CA GLU A 88 -13.77 -17.85 1.44
C GLU A 88 -14.24 -16.60 0.69
N GLU A 89 -15.03 -15.73 1.32
CA GLU A 89 -15.56 -14.50 0.68
C GLU A 89 -14.42 -13.58 0.18
N TYR A 90 -13.32 -13.49 0.95
CA TYR A 90 -12.16 -12.71 0.54
C TYR A 90 -11.43 -13.35 -0.66
N SER A 91 -11.25 -14.68 -0.61
CA SER A 91 -10.61 -15.46 -1.68
C SER A 91 -11.38 -15.39 -2.99
N GLU A 92 -12.71 -15.44 -2.95
CA GLU A 92 -13.57 -15.23 -4.13
C GLU A 92 -13.35 -13.84 -4.74
N GLY A 93 -13.25 -12.80 -3.91
CA GLY A 93 -12.95 -11.44 -4.34
C GLY A 93 -11.56 -11.30 -4.95
N VAL A 94 -10.54 -11.93 -4.37
CA VAL A 94 -9.17 -11.99 -4.93
C VAL A 94 -9.19 -12.67 -6.30
N HIS A 95 -9.85 -13.83 -6.39
CA HIS A 95 -9.95 -14.58 -7.63
C HIS A 95 -10.66 -13.77 -8.74
N ALA A 96 -11.76 -13.10 -8.41
CA ALA A 96 -12.45 -12.21 -9.35
C ALA A 96 -11.53 -11.08 -9.83
N ALA A 97 -10.82 -10.42 -8.92
CA ALA A 97 -9.88 -9.35 -9.27
C ALA A 97 -8.80 -9.82 -10.26
N PHE A 98 -8.32 -11.05 -10.12
CA PHE A 98 -7.23 -11.60 -10.95
C PHE A 98 -7.73 -12.19 -12.28
N THR A 99 -8.99 -12.61 -12.38
CA THR A 99 -9.53 -13.28 -13.56
C THR A 99 -10.48 -12.42 -14.39
N GLU A 100 -11.15 -11.42 -13.79
CA GLU A 100 -12.17 -10.59 -14.43
C GLU A 100 -11.64 -9.26 -14.99
N ARG A 101 -10.33 -9.17 -15.26
CA ARG A 101 -9.70 -8.03 -15.91
C ARG A 101 -9.75 -6.72 -15.11
N TRP A 102 -9.60 -6.79 -13.78
CA TRP A 102 -9.53 -5.60 -12.94
C TRP A 102 -8.15 -4.92 -13.03
N ILE A 103 -7.12 -5.58 -13.57
CA ILE A 103 -5.72 -5.16 -13.48
C ILE A 103 -5.17 -4.76 -14.85
N ASP A 104 -4.70 -3.52 -14.96
CA ASP A 104 -3.83 -3.06 -16.05
C ASP A 104 -2.37 -3.24 -15.63
N VAL A 105 -1.72 -4.28 -16.17
CA VAL A 105 -0.52 -4.89 -15.61
C VAL A 105 0.76 -4.19 -16.04
N HIS A 106 1.00 -4.08 -17.36
CA HIS A 106 2.30 -3.73 -17.90
C HIS A 106 2.50 -2.23 -18.15
N PRO A 107 3.74 -1.72 -18.01
CA PRO A 107 4.06 -0.35 -18.41
C PRO A 107 3.85 -0.16 -19.92
N ASN A 108 3.38 1.03 -20.29
CA ASN A 108 3.26 1.42 -21.70
C ASN A 108 3.41 2.93 -21.88
N LYS A 109 3.51 3.37 -23.14
CA LYS A 109 3.68 4.80 -23.45
C LYS A 109 2.47 5.62 -22.97
N GLY A 110 2.74 6.59 -22.11
CA GLY A 110 1.72 7.50 -21.56
C GLY A 110 1.05 7.00 -20.29
N LYS A 111 1.30 5.76 -19.85
CA LYS A 111 0.84 5.25 -18.58
C LYS A 111 1.58 5.93 -17.41
N ARG A 112 0.87 6.27 -16.33
CA ARG A 112 1.49 6.82 -15.13
C ARG A 112 2.37 5.77 -14.46
N SER A 113 3.47 6.21 -13.85
CA SER A 113 4.31 5.38 -12.99
C SER A 113 3.62 5.07 -11.67
N GLY A 114 4.15 4.07 -10.93
CA GLY A 114 3.61 3.61 -9.66
C GLY A 114 2.45 2.62 -9.85
N ALA A 115 1.67 2.45 -8.79
CA ALA A 115 0.47 1.62 -8.77
C ALA A 115 -0.65 2.35 -8.03
N TYR A 116 -1.87 1.98 -8.29
CA TYR A 116 -3.03 2.42 -7.51
C TYR A 116 -4.24 1.52 -7.76
N SER A 117 -5.13 1.47 -6.78
CA SER A 117 -6.49 0.95 -6.92
C SER A 117 -7.50 2.09 -6.99
N GLY A 118 -8.54 1.94 -7.80
CA GLY A 118 -9.61 2.91 -7.95
C GLY A 118 -10.88 2.28 -8.50
N GLY A 119 -11.92 3.06 -8.64
CA GLY A 119 -13.20 2.62 -9.16
C GLY A 119 -14.32 3.58 -8.74
N ALA A 120 -15.54 3.31 -9.20
CA ALA A 120 -16.72 4.05 -8.81
C ALA A 120 -17.74 3.13 -8.12
N TYR A 121 -18.76 3.72 -7.50
CA TYR A 121 -19.90 2.97 -6.97
C TYR A 121 -20.58 2.22 -8.11
N ASP A 122 -21.04 1.00 -7.88
CA ASP A 122 -21.62 0.09 -8.89
C ASP A 122 -20.67 -0.36 -10.01
N THR A 123 -19.35 -0.20 -9.84
CA THR A 123 -18.35 -0.75 -10.76
C THR A 123 -17.39 -1.67 -10.01
N ASN A 124 -16.65 -2.50 -10.76
CA ASN A 124 -15.50 -3.20 -10.21
C ASN A 124 -14.46 -2.18 -9.70
N ALA A 125 -13.64 -2.59 -8.77
CA ALA A 125 -12.38 -1.93 -8.52
C ALA A 125 -11.42 -2.21 -9.69
N PHE A 126 -10.56 -1.23 -10.00
CA PHE A 126 -9.55 -1.36 -11.05
C PHE A 126 -8.18 -1.04 -10.47
N MET A 127 -7.19 -1.86 -10.81
CA MET A 127 -5.81 -1.68 -10.40
C MET A 127 -4.97 -1.27 -11.60
N LEU A 128 -4.10 -0.28 -11.41
CA LEU A 128 -3.03 0.05 -12.34
C LEU A 128 -1.72 -0.41 -11.70
N LEU A 129 -0.96 -1.22 -12.42
CA LEU A 129 0.39 -1.66 -12.06
C LEU A 129 1.39 -1.26 -13.15
N ASN A 130 2.67 -1.33 -12.82
CA ASN A 130 3.79 -1.26 -13.77
C ASN A 130 4.73 -2.44 -13.49
N TRP A 131 4.29 -3.62 -13.86
CA TRP A 131 4.93 -4.90 -13.52
C TRP A 131 6.33 -5.07 -14.13
N GLN A 132 7.29 -5.55 -13.34
CA GLN A 132 8.70 -5.73 -13.72
C GLN A 132 9.32 -7.03 -13.16
N ASP A 133 8.52 -8.05 -12.85
CA ASP A 133 8.94 -9.35 -12.33
C ASP A 133 9.81 -9.30 -11.07
N THR A 134 9.53 -8.37 -10.15
CA THR A 134 10.25 -8.22 -8.89
C THR A 134 9.41 -8.66 -7.71
N LEU A 135 10.06 -9.04 -6.61
CA LEU A 135 9.38 -9.32 -5.33
C LEU A 135 8.59 -8.08 -4.83
N ASP A 136 9.11 -6.88 -5.03
CA ASP A 136 8.44 -5.63 -4.69
C ASP A 136 7.11 -5.47 -5.45
N ASN A 137 7.04 -5.95 -6.69
CA ASN A 137 5.78 -5.97 -7.45
C ASN A 137 4.76 -6.96 -6.88
N LEU A 138 5.16 -8.08 -6.28
CA LEU A 138 4.24 -8.97 -5.56
C LEU A 138 3.66 -8.25 -4.33
N PHE A 139 4.49 -7.57 -3.54
CA PHE A 139 3.98 -6.76 -2.42
C PHE A 139 3.03 -5.65 -2.90
N THR A 140 3.36 -4.97 -3.99
CA THR A 140 2.48 -3.98 -4.62
C THR A 140 1.15 -4.61 -5.05
N LEU A 141 1.16 -5.78 -5.69
CA LEU A 141 -0.06 -6.50 -6.09
C LEU A 141 -0.97 -6.81 -4.88
N VAL A 142 -0.44 -7.36 -3.80
CA VAL A 142 -1.23 -7.69 -2.62
C VAL A 142 -1.72 -6.43 -1.89
N HIS A 143 -0.94 -5.35 -1.90
CA HIS A 143 -1.32 -4.03 -1.39
C HIS A 143 -2.54 -3.48 -2.15
N GLU A 144 -2.45 -3.36 -3.47
CA GLU A 144 -3.54 -2.84 -4.31
C GLU A 144 -4.78 -3.74 -4.28
N THR A 145 -4.58 -5.05 -4.11
CA THR A 145 -5.69 -5.99 -3.87
C THR A 145 -6.40 -5.67 -2.57
N GLY A 146 -5.69 -5.31 -1.50
CA GLY A 146 -6.28 -4.87 -0.24
C GLY A 146 -7.20 -3.66 -0.41
N HIS A 147 -6.75 -2.63 -1.13
CA HIS A 147 -7.58 -1.47 -1.47
C HIS A 147 -8.81 -1.86 -2.30
N SER A 148 -8.61 -2.69 -3.32
CA SER A 148 -9.67 -3.12 -4.24
C SER A 148 -10.78 -3.85 -3.51
N LEU A 149 -10.44 -4.80 -2.65
CA LEU A 149 -11.43 -5.56 -1.89
C LEU A 149 -12.08 -4.72 -0.78
N HIS A 150 -11.33 -3.85 -0.09
CA HIS A 150 -11.91 -2.90 0.85
C HIS A 150 -12.97 -2.03 0.18
N SER A 151 -12.66 -1.47 -0.99
CA SER A 151 -13.61 -0.66 -1.77
C SER A 151 -14.82 -1.48 -2.23
N THR A 152 -14.59 -2.70 -2.70
CA THR A 152 -15.65 -3.60 -3.16
C THR A 152 -16.61 -3.96 -2.01
N PHE A 153 -16.08 -4.36 -0.85
CA PHE A 153 -16.92 -4.66 0.32
C PHE A 153 -17.64 -3.44 0.85
N THR A 154 -16.98 -2.27 0.89
CA THR A 154 -17.61 -1.02 1.31
C THR A 154 -18.79 -0.69 0.41
N ARG A 155 -18.61 -0.71 -0.90
CA ARG A 155 -19.68 -0.36 -1.88
C ARG A 155 -20.79 -1.39 -1.92
N LYS A 156 -20.50 -2.67 -1.68
CA LYS A 156 -21.49 -3.74 -1.61
C LYS A 156 -22.39 -3.65 -0.36
N THR A 157 -21.85 -3.14 0.75
CA THR A 157 -22.52 -3.15 2.06
C THR A 157 -23.06 -1.78 2.49
N GLN A 158 -22.57 -0.69 1.90
CA GLN A 158 -22.96 0.67 2.23
C GLN A 158 -23.76 1.32 1.10
N PRO A 159 -24.72 2.22 1.41
CA PRO A 159 -25.36 3.04 0.39
C PRO A 159 -24.35 4.02 -0.25
N TYR A 160 -24.66 4.51 -1.44
CA TYR A 160 -23.80 5.39 -2.23
C TYR A 160 -23.13 6.52 -1.44
N VAL A 161 -23.86 7.18 -0.54
CA VAL A 161 -23.35 8.30 0.29
C VAL A 161 -22.27 7.88 1.28
N TYR A 162 -22.13 6.59 1.57
CA TYR A 162 -21.12 6.00 2.44
C TYR A 162 -20.22 4.99 1.70
N GLY A 163 -20.31 4.95 0.39
CA GLY A 163 -19.53 4.04 -0.46
C GLY A 163 -18.04 4.38 -0.59
N ASP A 164 -17.58 5.42 0.12
CA ASP A 164 -16.17 5.84 0.17
C ASP A 164 -15.70 5.99 1.62
N TYR A 165 -14.40 5.98 1.85
CA TYR A 165 -13.79 6.05 3.18
C TYR A 165 -12.55 6.98 3.18
N PRO A 166 -12.22 7.59 4.34
CA PRO A 166 -11.07 8.47 4.42
C PRO A 166 -9.75 7.70 4.27
N ILE A 167 -8.72 8.40 3.78
CA ILE A 167 -7.37 7.86 3.59
C ILE A 167 -6.79 7.23 4.88
N PHE A 168 -7.20 7.72 6.05
CA PHE A 168 -6.79 7.18 7.35
C PHE A 168 -7.18 5.70 7.54
N LEU A 169 -8.26 5.24 6.88
CA LEU A 169 -8.71 3.83 6.91
C LEU A 169 -8.21 3.04 5.70
N ALA A 170 -7.93 3.72 4.59
CA ALA A 170 -7.57 3.07 3.33
C ALA A 170 -6.38 2.11 3.48
N GLU A 171 -5.31 2.59 4.12
CA GLU A 171 -4.05 1.84 4.24
C GLU A 171 -4.10 0.71 5.28
N ILE A 172 -5.16 0.61 6.09
CA ILE A 172 -5.31 -0.52 7.03
C ILE A 172 -5.47 -1.83 6.25
N ALA A 173 -6.32 -1.83 5.22
CA ALA A 173 -6.57 -3.02 4.40
C ALA A 173 -5.32 -3.41 3.58
N SER A 174 -4.73 -2.45 2.88
CA SER A 174 -3.56 -2.68 2.02
C SER A 174 -2.34 -3.17 2.81
N THR A 175 -1.99 -2.48 3.90
CA THR A 175 -0.84 -2.86 4.74
C THR A 175 -1.08 -4.14 5.54
N THR A 176 -2.34 -4.51 5.84
CA THR A 176 -2.66 -5.81 6.44
C THR A 176 -2.32 -6.93 5.47
N ASN A 177 -2.69 -6.80 4.20
CA ASN A 177 -2.34 -7.78 3.17
C ASN A 177 -0.82 -7.98 3.05
N GLU A 178 -0.02 -6.92 3.14
CA GLU A 178 1.44 -7.01 3.07
C GLU A 178 2.08 -7.73 4.26
N LYS A 179 1.38 -7.86 5.39
CA LYS A 179 1.91 -8.43 6.63
C LYS A 179 1.69 -9.94 6.78
N ILE A 180 0.93 -10.52 5.86
CA ILE A 180 0.68 -11.95 5.78
C ILE A 180 1.70 -12.62 4.88
#